data_3c3d2ffd2c8ecacc84aa5e9f61fdf2ec
#
_entry.id   3c3d2ffd2c8ecacc84aa5e9f61fdf2ec
#
_cell.length_a   1.000
_cell.length_b   1.000
_cell.length_c   1.000
_cell.angle_alpha   90.00
_cell.angle_beta   90.00
_cell.angle_gamma   90.00
#
_symmetry.space_group_name_H-M   'P 1'
#
loop_
_entity.id
_entity.type
_entity.pdbx_description
1 polymer ?
#
loop_
_entity_poly.entity_id
_entity_poly.type
_entity_poly.pdbx_seq_one_letter_code
_entity_poly.pdbx_strand_id
1 'polypeptide(L)'
;VNHDYLLSKIHCSSSLKKDLKQWLKSGVLDNDVFEDTEAGTPQGGVISPILANIALLGIERLVKGMYPNKGTATQVNLIRYADDFVVISKDLGIIEQCKTAISEWLKPVGLEIKPEKTRICHTLKTIEYGGKTENPGFDFLGFNIRQYPVGKHKTGKSTNGKPLGFKTLIKPSNKAVKANTEVIKGVIEQHKTAPQSALINKLNLIIRGWSNYYSAVVSSETFNKLDKTVWQILRAWTVSRCNKANYEKLRNYFRSGIVKLSNGKERHETWLFQTKDGLHLYKHNWTPIVRHTLIRPKATPYDGNWTYWATRKGQAIDTPTRVAKLLKKKGRCTWCGQYFTPSDLIEVDHVVPRSQGGKDEYKNLQLLHRHCHDDKTALDEEM
;
A
#
# COMPACT_ATOMS: atom_id res chain seq x y z
N VAL A 1 -20.48 -15.72 4.69
CA VAL A 1 -20.76 -15.15 6.02
C VAL A 1 -22.22 -15.37 6.32
N ASN A 2 -22.51 -15.88 7.52
CA ASN A 2 -23.87 -16.07 8.00
C ASN A 2 -24.52 -14.69 8.29
N HIS A 3 -25.72 -14.45 7.73
CA HIS A 3 -26.41 -13.15 7.85
C HIS A 3 -26.87 -12.87 9.28
N ASP A 4 -27.39 -13.86 9.98
CA ASP A 4 -27.89 -13.67 11.37
C ASP A 4 -26.74 -13.39 12.33
N TYR A 5 -25.60 -14.09 12.15
CA TYR A 5 -24.39 -13.80 12.90
C TYR A 5 -23.90 -12.35 12.65
N LEU A 6 -23.84 -11.95 11.38
CA LEU A 6 -23.41 -10.58 11.02
C LEU A 6 -24.34 -9.54 11.63
N LEU A 7 -25.67 -9.72 11.51
CA LEU A 7 -26.65 -8.80 12.06
C LEU A 7 -26.63 -8.76 13.61
N SER A 8 -26.20 -9.85 14.29
CA SER A 8 -26.01 -9.85 15.75
C SER A 8 -24.86 -8.96 16.20
N LYS A 9 -23.84 -8.76 15.35
CA LYS A 9 -22.66 -7.91 15.63
C LYS A 9 -22.92 -6.42 15.40
N ILE A 10 -23.98 -6.07 14.66
CA ILE A 10 -24.27 -4.69 14.29
C ILE A 10 -25.20 -4.07 15.32
N HIS A 11 -24.71 -3.05 16.02
CA HIS A 11 -25.46 -2.24 16.96
C HIS A 11 -25.94 -0.96 16.27
N CYS A 12 -27.17 -0.97 15.78
CA CYS A 12 -27.80 0.16 15.10
C CYS A 12 -29.30 0.20 15.37
N SER A 13 -30.02 1.23 14.87
CA SER A 13 -31.47 1.33 14.98
C SER A 13 -32.17 0.14 14.30
N SER A 14 -33.36 -0.21 14.79
CA SER A 14 -34.16 -1.33 14.24
C SER A 14 -34.50 -1.14 12.75
N SER A 15 -34.73 0.12 12.32
CA SER A 15 -34.98 0.47 10.93
C SER A 15 -33.77 0.12 10.05
N LEU A 16 -32.56 0.62 10.39
CA LEU A 16 -31.35 0.36 9.64
C LEU A 16 -31.00 -1.13 9.63
N LYS A 17 -31.26 -1.85 10.72
CA LYS A 17 -31.04 -3.29 10.79
C LYS A 17 -31.97 -4.06 9.85
N LYS A 18 -33.22 -3.59 9.68
CA LYS A 18 -34.19 -4.15 8.74
C LYS A 18 -33.72 -3.92 7.30
N ASP A 19 -33.28 -2.71 6.98
CA ASP A 19 -32.76 -2.36 5.65
C ASP A 19 -31.52 -3.21 5.30
N LEU A 20 -30.56 -3.32 6.23
CA LEU A 20 -29.38 -4.18 6.06
C LEU A 20 -29.76 -5.64 5.80
N LYS A 21 -30.77 -6.16 6.52
CA LYS A 21 -31.27 -7.52 6.31
C LYS A 21 -31.88 -7.71 4.92
N GLN A 22 -32.62 -6.71 4.44
CA GLN A 22 -33.19 -6.72 3.09
C GLN A 22 -32.08 -6.65 2.02
N TRP A 23 -31.08 -5.79 2.17
CA TRP A 23 -29.93 -5.73 1.25
C TRP A 23 -29.14 -7.03 1.18
N LEU A 24 -28.91 -7.69 2.32
CA LEU A 24 -28.22 -8.97 2.35
C LEU A 24 -29.01 -10.10 1.66
N LYS A 25 -30.34 -10.01 1.64
CA LYS A 25 -31.24 -10.98 1.01
C LYS A 25 -31.73 -10.58 -0.38
N SER A 26 -31.24 -9.46 -0.92
CA SER A 26 -31.75 -8.94 -2.21
C SER A 26 -31.39 -9.79 -3.42
N GLY A 27 -30.57 -10.82 -3.27
CA GLY A 27 -30.12 -11.66 -4.37
C GLY A 27 -29.07 -10.99 -5.27
N VAL A 28 -28.59 -11.70 -6.25
CA VAL A 28 -27.65 -11.23 -7.27
C VAL A 28 -28.23 -11.57 -8.64
N LEU A 29 -28.18 -10.61 -9.55
CA LEU A 29 -28.48 -10.85 -10.96
C LEU A 29 -27.15 -11.06 -11.70
N ASP A 30 -26.91 -12.28 -12.17
CA ASP A 30 -25.72 -12.60 -12.97
C ASP A 30 -26.16 -13.17 -14.32
N ASN A 31 -25.75 -12.54 -15.42
CA ASN A 31 -26.11 -12.93 -16.80
C ASN A 31 -27.62 -13.14 -16.99
N ASP A 32 -28.46 -12.23 -16.47
CA ASP A 32 -29.92 -12.28 -16.51
C ASP A 32 -30.55 -13.42 -15.70
N VAL A 33 -29.77 -14.14 -14.89
CA VAL A 33 -30.26 -15.16 -13.95
C VAL A 33 -30.24 -14.55 -12.54
N PHE A 34 -31.43 -14.60 -11.88
CA PHE A 34 -31.54 -14.15 -10.49
C PHE A 34 -31.20 -15.30 -9.55
N GLU A 35 -30.25 -15.08 -8.64
CA GLU A 35 -29.89 -16.02 -7.58
C GLU A 35 -30.19 -15.41 -6.21
N ASP A 36 -30.90 -16.14 -5.38
CA ASP A 36 -31.17 -15.76 -3.99
C ASP A 36 -29.89 -15.83 -3.16
N THR A 37 -29.67 -14.82 -2.30
CA THR A 37 -28.49 -14.78 -1.42
C THR A 37 -28.87 -15.23 -0.01
N GLU A 38 -28.58 -16.47 0.33
CA GLU A 38 -28.79 -17.00 1.69
C GLU A 38 -27.61 -16.70 2.64
N ALA A 39 -26.39 -16.51 2.09
CA ALA A 39 -25.18 -16.21 2.84
C ALA A 39 -24.21 -15.34 2.05
N GLY A 40 -23.29 -14.68 2.74
CA GLY A 40 -22.28 -13.83 2.12
C GLY A 40 -22.66 -12.36 2.08
N THR A 41 -21.88 -11.59 1.34
CA THR A 41 -22.16 -10.19 1.00
C THR A 41 -21.94 -10.01 -0.50
N PRO A 42 -22.77 -9.22 -1.21
CA PRO A 42 -22.62 -9.03 -2.65
C PRO A 42 -21.20 -8.60 -3.03
N GLN A 43 -20.57 -9.31 -3.98
CA GLN A 43 -19.25 -8.91 -4.51
C GLN A 43 -19.36 -7.55 -5.23
N GLY A 44 -18.45 -6.63 -4.89
CA GLY A 44 -18.44 -5.29 -5.48
C GLY A 44 -19.37 -4.28 -4.79
N GLY A 45 -20.17 -4.68 -3.81
CA GLY A 45 -21.00 -3.76 -3.03
C GLY A 45 -20.17 -2.79 -2.20
N VAL A 46 -20.55 -1.50 -2.18
CA VAL A 46 -19.81 -0.43 -1.45
C VAL A 46 -19.69 -0.73 0.04
N ILE A 47 -20.72 -1.33 0.65
CA ILE A 47 -20.75 -1.66 2.08
C ILE A 47 -20.11 -3.01 2.43
N SER A 48 -19.90 -3.89 1.46
CA SER A 48 -19.40 -5.27 1.67
C SER A 48 -18.06 -5.34 2.42
N PRO A 49 -17.06 -4.47 2.17
CA PRO A 49 -15.81 -4.49 2.94
C PRO A 49 -16.01 -4.15 4.42
N ILE A 50 -16.95 -3.28 4.75
CA ILE A 50 -17.27 -2.92 6.14
C ILE A 50 -17.95 -4.11 6.82
N LEU A 51 -18.94 -4.72 6.19
CA LEU A 51 -19.64 -5.88 6.72
C LEU A 51 -18.72 -7.07 6.95
N ALA A 52 -17.81 -7.35 6.01
CA ALA A 52 -16.79 -8.38 6.16
C ALA A 52 -15.84 -8.10 7.35
N ASN A 53 -15.46 -6.84 7.55
CA ASN A 53 -14.65 -6.44 8.70
C ASN A 53 -15.41 -6.60 10.03
N ILE A 54 -16.71 -6.28 10.08
CA ILE A 54 -17.58 -6.48 11.26
C ILE A 54 -17.72 -7.97 11.56
N ALA A 55 -17.93 -8.82 10.55
CA ALA A 55 -18.05 -10.26 10.73
C ALA A 55 -16.80 -10.87 11.38
N LEU A 56 -15.61 -10.41 10.96
CA LEU A 56 -14.33 -10.88 11.47
C LEU A 56 -13.83 -10.12 12.71
N LEU A 57 -14.64 -9.18 13.24
CA LEU A 57 -14.30 -8.47 14.47
C LEU A 57 -14.30 -9.43 15.66
N GLY A 58 -13.18 -9.52 16.36
CA GLY A 58 -13.01 -10.39 17.53
C GLY A 58 -11.96 -11.49 17.36
N ILE A 59 -11.56 -11.85 16.13
CA ILE A 59 -10.54 -12.87 15.89
C ILE A 59 -9.20 -12.54 16.56
N GLU A 60 -8.81 -11.25 16.56
CA GLU A 60 -7.59 -10.80 17.22
C GLU A 60 -7.72 -10.90 18.75
N ARG A 61 -8.91 -10.58 19.28
CA ARG A 61 -9.20 -10.67 20.71
C ARG A 61 -9.21 -12.12 21.18
N LEU A 62 -9.73 -13.05 20.35
CA LEU A 62 -9.68 -14.48 20.61
C LEU A 62 -8.23 -14.93 20.78
N VAL A 63 -7.38 -14.71 19.79
CA VAL A 63 -5.99 -15.17 19.78
C VAL A 63 -5.18 -14.56 20.94
N LYS A 64 -5.33 -13.25 21.17
CA LYS A 64 -4.64 -12.56 22.28
C LYS A 64 -5.16 -12.97 23.64
N GLY A 65 -6.45 -13.33 23.77
CA GLY A 65 -7.06 -13.82 25.00
C GLY A 65 -6.55 -15.19 25.42
N MET A 66 -6.26 -16.07 24.45
CA MET A 66 -5.65 -17.39 24.74
C MET A 66 -4.24 -17.28 25.30
N TYR A 67 -3.48 -16.29 24.86
CA TYR A 67 -2.08 -16.09 25.23
C TYR A 67 -1.82 -14.65 25.64
N PRO A 68 -2.24 -14.25 26.86
CA PRO A 68 -1.99 -12.92 27.38
C PRO A 68 -0.48 -12.67 27.51
N ASN A 69 -0.08 -11.41 27.35
CA ASN A 69 1.31 -11.03 27.48
C ASN A 69 1.84 -11.33 28.90
N LYS A 70 3.01 -11.93 28.96
CA LYS A 70 3.76 -12.12 30.23
C LYS A 70 4.74 -10.96 30.40
N GLY A 71 4.36 -9.95 31.20
CA GLY A 71 5.11 -8.70 31.31
C GLY A 71 5.17 -7.96 29.98
N THR A 72 6.38 -7.67 29.48
CA THR A 72 6.60 -7.03 28.17
C THR A 72 6.68 -8.02 26.99
N ALA A 73 6.65 -9.33 27.26
CA ALA A 73 6.79 -10.34 26.23
C ALA A 73 5.46 -10.72 25.60
N THR A 74 5.29 -10.38 24.33
CA THR A 74 4.16 -10.81 23.51
C THR A 74 4.39 -12.25 23.05
N GLN A 75 3.47 -13.15 23.37
CA GLN A 75 3.55 -14.57 23.00
C GLN A 75 3.05 -14.82 21.58
N VAL A 76 1.98 -14.13 21.18
CA VAL A 76 1.35 -14.26 19.89
C VAL A 76 0.89 -12.91 19.34
N ASN A 77 1.05 -12.70 18.06
CA ASN A 77 0.48 -11.55 17.34
C ASN A 77 -0.38 -12.04 16.19
N LEU A 78 -1.53 -11.41 16.00
CA LEU A 78 -2.36 -11.57 14.82
C LEU A 78 -2.38 -10.24 14.06
N ILE A 79 -2.10 -10.31 12.75
CA ILE A 79 -2.18 -9.18 11.83
C ILE A 79 -3.21 -9.55 10.77
N ARG A 80 -4.25 -8.74 10.61
CA ARG A 80 -5.35 -8.99 9.67
C ARG A 80 -5.53 -7.81 8.71
N TYR A 81 -5.80 -8.14 7.48
CA TYR A 81 -6.23 -7.20 6.44
C TYR A 81 -7.37 -7.85 5.66
N ALA A 82 -8.57 -7.34 5.81
CA ALA A 82 -9.82 -7.94 5.30
C ALA A 82 -9.95 -9.41 5.76
N ASP A 83 -9.99 -10.35 4.83
CA ASP A 83 -10.03 -11.81 5.04
C ASP A 83 -8.65 -12.47 5.19
N ASP A 84 -7.59 -11.80 4.75
CA ASP A 84 -6.21 -12.27 4.90
C ASP A 84 -5.68 -11.98 6.32
N PHE A 85 -5.09 -12.97 6.97
CA PHE A 85 -4.45 -12.79 8.27
C PHE A 85 -3.19 -13.63 8.45
N VAL A 86 -2.34 -13.19 9.36
CA VAL A 86 -1.10 -13.88 9.75
C VAL A 86 -1.04 -13.94 11.26
N VAL A 87 -0.78 -15.14 11.80
CA VAL A 87 -0.50 -15.36 13.22
C VAL A 87 1.00 -15.59 13.38
N ILE A 88 1.62 -14.88 14.29
CA ILE A 88 3.07 -14.92 14.54
C ILE A 88 3.31 -15.27 15.98
N SER A 89 4.08 -16.34 16.23
CA SER A 89 4.58 -16.74 17.55
C SER A 89 6.01 -17.28 17.44
N LYS A 90 6.68 -17.40 18.58
CA LYS A 90 7.98 -18.08 18.68
C LYS A 90 7.82 -19.60 18.80
N ASP A 91 6.65 -20.06 19.21
CA ASP A 91 6.33 -21.44 19.49
C ASP A 91 5.38 -22.02 18.45
N LEU A 92 5.73 -23.16 17.86
CA LEU A 92 4.92 -23.83 16.86
C LEU A 92 3.62 -24.36 17.48
N GLY A 93 3.64 -24.90 18.70
CA GLY A 93 2.46 -25.41 19.38
C GLY A 93 1.41 -24.31 19.60
N ILE A 94 1.84 -23.08 19.91
CA ILE A 94 0.94 -21.93 20.00
C ILE A 94 0.28 -21.64 18.63
N ILE A 95 1.02 -21.73 17.53
CA ILE A 95 0.47 -21.51 16.19
C ILE A 95 -0.59 -22.56 15.86
N GLU A 96 -0.34 -23.84 16.19
CA GLU A 96 -1.29 -24.94 15.94
C GLU A 96 -2.58 -24.77 16.77
N GLN A 97 -2.46 -24.43 18.04
CA GLN A 97 -3.61 -24.15 18.91
C GLN A 97 -4.39 -22.92 18.42
N CYS A 98 -3.72 -21.86 17.99
CA CYS A 98 -4.38 -20.71 17.35
C CYS A 98 -5.12 -21.11 16.06
N LYS A 99 -4.53 -21.94 15.21
CA LYS A 99 -5.17 -22.44 14.00
C LYS A 99 -6.47 -23.18 14.31
N THR A 100 -6.45 -24.08 15.30
CA THR A 100 -7.64 -24.82 15.74
C THR A 100 -8.71 -23.89 16.30
N ALA A 101 -8.35 -23.00 17.23
CA ALA A 101 -9.27 -22.06 17.82
C ALA A 101 -9.90 -21.09 16.81
N ILE A 102 -9.12 -20.61 15.85
CA ILE A 102 -9.62 -19.76 14.78
C ILE A 102 -10.59 -20.55 13.88
N SER A 103 -10.26 -21.81 13.54
CA SER A 103 -11.14 -22.66 12.73
C SER A 103 -12.49 -22.87 13.41
N GLU A 104 -12.51 -23.12 14.71
CA GLU A 104 -13.74 -23.27 15.50
C GLU A 104 -14.51 -21.94 15.59
N TRP A 105 -13.83 -20.84 15.80
CA TRP A 105 -14.43 -19.52 15.89
C TRP A 105 -15.07 -19.08 14.56
N LEU A 106 -14.54 -19.51 13.42
CA LEU A 106 -15.07 -19.19 12.09
C LEU A 106 -16.35 -19.95 11.75
N LYS A 107 -16.61 -21.14 12.36
CA LYS A 107 -17.81 -21.93 12.08
C LYS A 107 -19.13 -21.15 12.22
N PRO A 108 -19.41 -20.49 13.37
CA PRO A 108 -20.64 -19.69 13.52
C PRO A 108 -20.68 -18.46 12.61
N VAL A 109 -19.52 -17.97 12.16
CA VAL A 109 -19.44 -16.87 11.17
C VAL A 109 -19.88 -17.35 9.79
N GLY A 110 -19.90 -18.67 9.54
CA GLY A 110 -20.15 -19.27 8.23
C GLY A 110 -18.92 -19.19 7.32
N LEU A 111 -17.71 -19.25 7.90
CA LEU A 111 -16.43 -19.22 7.18
C LEU A 111 -15.56 -20.41 7.59
N GLU A 112 -14.65 -20.76 6.72
CA GLU A 112 -13.67 -21.82 6.96
C GLU A 112 -12.27 -21.43 6.50
N ILE A 113 -11.26 -22.01 7.12
CA ILE A 113 -9.87 -21.86 6.70
C ILE A 113 -9.63 -22.80 5.52
N LYS A 114 -9.24 -22.26 4.35
CA LYS A 114 -8.87 -23.08 3.19
C LYS A 114 -7.48 -23.69 3.38
N PRO A 115 -7.35 -25.03 3.47
CA PRO A 115 -6.07 -25.70 3.69
C PRO A 115 -5.01 -25.35 2.64
N GLU A 116 -5.42 -25.24 1.36
CA GLU A 116 -4.52 -24.95 0.24
C GLU A 116 -3.91 -23.54 0.30
N LYS A 117 -4.62 -22.60 0.96
CA LYS A 117 -4.17 -21.21 1.13
C LYS A 117 -3.51 -20.97 2.49
N THR A 118 -3.57 -21.95 3.40
CA THR A 118 -3.04 -21.84 4.76
C THR A 118 -1.69 -22.53 4.85
N ARG A 119 -0.68 -21.78 5.26
CA ARG A 119 0.68 -22.26 5.37
C ARG A 119 1.25 -21.97 6.75
N ILE A 120 1.95 -22.94 7.34
CA ILE A 120 2.76 -22.75 8.55
C ILE A 120 4.22 -22.85 8.12
N CYS A 121 5.00 -21.84 8.42
CA CYS A 121 6.41 -21.75 8.08
C CYS A 121 7.20 -21.01 9.15
N HIS A 122 8.50 -21.26 9.20
CA HIS A 122 9.43 -20.49 10.04
C HIS A 122 10.02 -19.32 9.24
N THR A 123 10.24 -18.19 9.86
CA THR A 123 10.73 -16.99 9.15
C THR A 123 12.22 -17.03 8.82
N LEU A 124 13.03 -17.86 9.54
CA LEU A 124 14.48 -17.94 9.39
C LEU A 124 14.98 -19.28 8.83
N LYS A 125 14.33 -20.39 9.21
CA LYS A 125 14.80 -21.76 8.92
C LYS A 125 13.80 -22.51 8.04
N THR A 126 14.28 -23.45 7.26
CA THR A 126 13.42 -24.47 6.63
C THR A 126 12.92 -25.42 7.71
N ILE A 127 11.66 -25.80 7.64
CA ILE A 127 11.03 -26.74 8.57
C ILE A 127 10.27 -27.82 7.79
N GLU A 128 10.14 -29.00 8.37
CA GLU A 128 9.22 -30.02 7.91
C GLU A 128 7.90 -29.85 8.66
N TYR A 129 6.79 -29.68 7.92
CA TYR A 129 5.47 -29.52 8.50
C TYR A 129 4.40 -30.17 7.62
N GLY A 130 3.56 -31.02 8.21
CA GLY A 130 2.47 -31.71 7.47
C GLY A 130 2.98 -32.56 6.30
N GLY A 131 4.18 -33.18 6.42
CA GLY A 131 4.81 -33.97 5.37
C GLY A 131 5.38 -33.18 4.20
N LYS A 132 5.52 -31.85 4.35
CA LYS A 132 6.08 -30.96 3.34
C LYS A 132 7.26 -30.18 3.90
N THR A 133 8.27 -29.95 3.05
CA THR A 133 9.39 -29.04 3.35
C THR A 133 8.96 -27.61 3.13
N GLU A 134 8.85 -26.84 4.19
CA GLU A 134 8.46 -25.44 4.15
C GLU A 134 9.67 -24.50 4.16
N ASN A 135 9.81 -23.72 3.08
CA ASN A 135 10.86 -22.73 2.95
C ASN A 135 10.65 -21.54 3.90
N PRO A 136 11.73 -20.89 4.38
CA PRO A 136 11.63 -19.79 5.32
C PRO A 136 10.98 -18.55 4.71
N GLY A 137 10.15 -17.91 5.54
CA GLY A 137 9.42 -16.70 5.17
C GLY A 137 8.08 -16.97 4.50
N PHE A 138 7.28 -15.94 4.37
CA PHE A 138 5.93 -16.00 3.80
C PHE A 138 5.62 -14.73 3.00
N ASP A 139 4.66 -14.87 2.09
CA ASP A 139 4.11 -13.74 1.33
C ASP A 139 2.82 -13.28 1.97
N PHE A 140 2.68 -11.96 2.16
CA PHE A 140 1.49 -11.31 2.70
C PHE A 140 1.26 -9.98 1.99
N LEU A 141 0.08 -9.76 1.43
CA LEU A 141 -0.30 -8.54 0.69
C LEU A 141 0.72 -8.13 -0.39
N GLY A 142 1.28 -9.10 -1.10
CA GLY A 142 2.27 -8.84 -2.14
C GLY A 142 3.69 -8.61 -1.62
N PHE A 143 3.92 -8.65 -0.31
CA PHE A 143 5.24 -8.55 0.31
C PHE A 143 5.74 -9.92 0.76
N ASN A 144 7.02 -10.17 0.57
CA ASN A 144 7.72 -11.31 1.16
C ASN A 144 8.38 -10.88 2.46
N ILE A 145 8.04 -11.56 3.55
CA ILE A 145 8.56 -11.31 4.90
C ILE A 145 9.45 -12.48 5.29
N ARG A 146 10.74 -12.22 5.46
CA ARG A 146 11.72 -13.26 5.77
C ARG A 146 12.83 -12.75 6.67
N GLN A 147 13.34 -13.61 7.53
CA GLN A 147 14.56 -13.40 8.31
C GLN A 147 15.76 -14.03 7.59
N TYR A 148 16.88 -13.34 7.63
CA TYR A 148 18.12 -13.77 7.04
C TYR A 148 19.20 -13.85 8.11
N PRO A 149 19.95 -14.97 8.21
CA PRO A 149 21.09 -15.04 9.12
C PRO A 149 22.14 -14.01 8.68
N VAL A 150 22.73 -13.31 9.63
CA VAL A 150 23.73 -12.28 9.37
C VAL A 150 24.80 -12.29 10.44
N GLY A 151 26.03 -11.90 10.06
CA GLY A 151 27.14 -11.78 10.98
C GLY A 151 26.94 -10.67 12.03
N LYS A 152 27.78 -10.68 13.06
CA LYS A 152 27.72 -9.85 14.28
C LYS A 152 27.52 -8.35 14.01
N HIS A 153 28.12 -7.79 12.96
CA HIS A 153 28.06 -6.36 12.66
C HIS A 153 26.80 -5.92 11.90
N LYS A 154 26.07 -6.86 11.28
CA LYS A 154 24.86 -6.56 10.46
C LYS A 154 23.58 -7.03 11.10
N THR A 155 23.63 -7.60 12.30
CA THR A 155 22.49 -8.18 12.99
C THR A 155 21.52 -7.12 13.50
N GLY A 156 20.21 -7.47 13.54
CA GLY A 156 19.24 -6.74 14.32
C GLY A 156 19.57 -6.83 15.81
N LYS A 157 19.12 -5.85 16.58
CA LYS A 157 19.23 -5.84 18.03
C LYS A 157 17.86 -6.00 18.66
N SER A 158 17.78 -6.73 19.77
CA SER A 158 16.58 -6.77 20.61
C SER A 158 16.36 -5.42 21.32
N THR A 159 15.20 -5.21 21.97
CA THR A 159 14.93 -4.05 22.81
C THR A 159 15.99 -3.82 23.90
N ASN A 160 16.62 -4.90 24.38
CA ASN A 160 17.69 -4.86 25.37
C ASN A 160 19.10 -4.79 24.75
N GLY A 161 19.22 -4.44 23.46
CA GLY A 161 20.48 -4.27 22.77
C GLY A 161 21.22 -5.57 22.41
N LYS A 162 20.73 -6.76 22.78
CA LYS A 162 21.36 -8.05 22.44
C LYS A 162 21.26 -8.32 20.94
N PRO A 163 22.36 -8.76 20.27
CA PRO A 163 22.34 -9.13 18.87
C PRO A 163 21.45 -10.36 18.64
N LEU A 164 20.64 -10.33 17.59
CA LEU A 164 19.65 -11.37 17.27
C LEU A 164 20.23 -12.48 16.36
N GLY A 165 21.37 -12.25 15.69
CA GLY A 165 21.95 -13.17 14.71
C GLY A 165 21.25 -13.17 13.36
N PHE A 166 20.17 -12.40 13.21
CA PHE A 166 19.42 -12.28 11.96
C PHE A 166 18.92 -10.85 11.73
N LYS A 167 18.50 -10.61 10.49
CA LYS A 167 17.82 -9.37 10.09
C LYS A 167 16.52 -9.71 9.37
N THR A 168 15.42 -9.11 9.80
CA THR A 168 14.14 -9.24 9.11
C THR A 168 14.10 -8.28 7.93
N LEU A 169 13.82 -8.79 6.75
CA LEU A 169 13.62 -8.00 5.55
C LEU A 169 12.20 -8.21 5.04
N ILE A 170 11.57 -7.12 4.66
CA ILE A 170 10.31 -7.09 3.91
C ILE A 170 10.67 -6.61 2.51
N LYS A 171 10.33 -7.40 1.49
CA LYS A 171 10.62 -7.11 0.07
C LYS A 171 9.36 -7.32 -0.75
N PRO A 172 9.27 -6.79 -1.99
CA PRO A 172 8.24 -7.22 -2.93
C PRO A 172 8.31 -8.74 -3.13
N SER A 173 7.16 -9.41 -3.14
CA SER A 173 7.12 -10.87 -3.38
C SER A 173 7.50 -11.19 -4.83
N ASN A 174 8.06 -12.37 -5.06
CA ASN A 174 8.39 -12.84 -6.41
C ASN A 174 7.15 -12.90 -7.31
N LYS A 175 5.99 -13.25 -6.74
CA LYS A 175 4.71 -13.28 -7.44
C LYS A 175 4.32 -11.88 -7.92
N ALA A 176 4.44 -10.87 -7.06
CA ALA A 176 4.14 -9.48 -7.39
C ALA A 176 5.10 -8.92 -8.46
N VAL A 177 6.39 -9.26 -8.39
CA VAL A 177 7.38 -8.85 -9.39
C VAL A 177 7.07 -9.45 -10.76
N LYS A 178 6.74 -10.76 -10.81
CA LYS A 178 6.33 -11.43 -12.06
C LYS A 178 5.07 -10.81 -12.63
N ALA A 179 4.03 -10.61 -11.82
CA ALA A 179 2.77 -10.01 -12.25
C ALA A 179 2.98 -8.61 -12.84
N ASN A 180 3.78 -7.75 -12.20
CA ASN A 180 4.10 -6.43 -12.74
C ASN A 180 4.85 -6.52 -14.09
N THR A 181 5.78 -7.46 -14.22
CA THR A 181 6.50 -7.68 -15.47
C THR A 181 5.57 -8.11 -16.60
N GLU A 182 4.61 -9.00 -16.33
CA GLU A 182 3.62 -9.43 -17.33
C GLU A 182 2.67 -8.30 -17.73
N VAL A 183 2.23 -7.47 -16.77
CA VAL A 183 1.43 -6.26 -17.08
C VAL A 183 2.20 -5.32 -18.00
N ILE A 184 3.48 -5.04 -17.70
CA ILE A 184 4.33 -4.17 -18.52
C ILE A 184 4.52 -4.77 -19.94
N LYS A 185 4.77 -6.09 -20.03
CA LYS A 185 4.88 -6.78 -21.32
C LYS A 185 3.58 -6.65 -22.13
N GLY A 186 2.44 -6.92 -21.53
CA GLY A 186 1.13 -6.83 -22.17
C GLY A 186 0.86 -5.42 -22.72
N VAL A 187 1.19 -4.38 -21.95
CA VAL A 187 1.05 -2.99 -22.40
C VAL A 187 1.98 -2.71 -23.60
N ILE A 188 3.23 -3.16 -23.55
CA ILE A 188 4.18 -2.96 -24.65
C ILE A 188 3.71 -3.70 -25.93
N GLU A 189 3.15 -4.90 -25.78
CA GLU A 189 2.61 -5.67 -26.89
C GLU A 189 1.38 -5.02 -27.51
N GLN A 190 0.47 -4.47 -26.72
CA GLN A 190 -0.70 -3.72 -27.19
C GLN A 190 -0.30 -2.42 -27.91
N HIS A 191 0.90 -1.89 -27.63
CA HIS A 191 1.43 -0.64 -28.22
C HIS A 191 2.51 -0.88 -29.28
N LYS A 192 2.50 -2.03 -29.98
CA LYS A 192 3.51 -2.35 -31.02
C LYS A 192 3.60 -1.29 -32.11
N THR A 193 2.48 -0.72 -32.52
CA THR A 193 2.38 0.29 -33.58
C THR A 193 2.15 1.71 -33.06
N ALA A 194 1.85 1.86 -31.78
CA ALA A 194 1.53 3.15 -31.18
C ALA A 194 2.74 4.10 -31.12
N PRO A 195 2.55 5.43 -31.08
CA PRO A 195 3.62 6.39 -30.85
C PRO A 195 4.35 6.13 -29.53
N GLN A 196 5.66 6.43 -29.50
CA GLN A 196 6.48 6.27 -28.28
C GLN A 196 5.91 7.04 -27.08
N SER A 197 5.36 8.23 -27.31
CA SER A 197 4.75 9.06 -26.26
C SER A 197 3.55 8.38 -25.60
N ALA A 198 2.69 7.73 -26.36
CA ALA A 198 1.53 7.00 -25.83
C ALA A 198 1.97 5.84 -24.92
N LEU A 199 2.99 5.07 -25.38
CA LEU A 199 3.57 3.98 -24.57
C LEU A 199 4.20 4.50 -23.27
N ILE A 200 4.98 5.58 -23.34
CA ILE A 200 5.60 6.21 -22.15
C ILE A 200 4.53 6.64 -21.13
N ASN A 201 3.50 7.33 -21.59
CA ASN A 201 2.42 7.80 -20.72
C ASN A 201 1.73 6.64 -20.00
N LYS A 202 1.41 5.56 -20.72
CA LYS A 202 0.78 4.38 -20.12
C LYS A 202 1.68 3.67 -19.13
N LEU A 203 2.95 3.44 -19.48
CA LEU A 203 3.93 2.76 -18.62
C LEU A 203 4.26 3.59 -17.37
N ASN A 204 4.34 4.91 -17.47
CA ASN A 204 4.65 5.78 -16.35
C ASN A 204 3.62 5.66 -15.22
N LEU A 205 2.34 5.49 -15.52
CA LEU A 205 1.30 5.27 -14.51
C LEU A 205 1.53 3.95 -13.76
N ILE A 206 1.82 2.88 -14.50
CA ILE A 206 2.06 1.54 -13.94
C ILE A 206 3.31 1.53 -13.08
N ILE A 207 4.44 2.02 -13.62
CA ILE A 207 5.73 2.02 -12.94
C ILE A 207 5.68 2.87 -11.67
N ARG A 208 5.11 4.08 -11.73
CA ARG A 208 4.97 4.96 -10.56
C ARG A 208 4.06 4.36 -9.50
N GLY A 209 2.90 3.83 -9.89
CA GLY A 209 1.95 3.20 -8.95
C GLY A 209 2.59 2.02 -8.23
N TRP A 210 3.24 1.12 -8.97
CA TRP A 210 3.91 -0.04 -8.40
C TRP A 210 5.11 0.35 -7.51
N SER A 211 5.94 1.26 -7.95
CA SER A 211 7.10 1.74 -7.18
C SER A 211 6.70 2.43 -5.89
N ASN A 212 5.66 3.26 -5.92
CA ASN A 212 5.13 3.93 -4.73
C ASN A 212 4.61 2.93 -3.70
N TYR A 213 3.87 1.91 -4.13
CA TYR A 213 3.37 0.86 -3.24
C TYR A 213 4.51 0.13 -2.50
N TYR A 214 5.59 -0.18 -3.22
CA TYR A 214 6.73 -0.90 -2.65
C TYR A 214 7.85 0.00 -2.11
N SER A 215 7.70 1.32 -2.14
CA SER A 215 8.72 2.26 -1.63
C SER A 215 8.89 2.22 -0.12
N ALA A 216 7.92 1.66 0.62
CA ALA A 216 7.97 1.56 2.08
C ALA A 216 8.87 0.44 2.61
N VAL A 217 9.36 -0.46 1.74
CA VAL A 217 10.10 -1.67 2.12
C VAL A 217 11.47 -1.75 1.45
N VAL A 218 12.18 -2.88 1.60
CA VAL A 218 13.51 -3.10 0.98
C VAL A 218 13.35 -3.44 -0.50
N SER A 219 13.20 -2.44 -1.36
CA SER A 219 12.86 -2.63 -2.77
C SER A 219 13.93 -2.20 -3.76
N SER A 220 14.99 -1.51 -3.32
CA SER A 220 16.00 -0.93 -4.23
C SER A 220 16.60 -1.94 -5.20
N GLU A 221 16.96 -3.15 -4.72
CA GLU A 221 17.50 -4.21 -5.58
C GLU A 221 16.44 -4.70 -6.59
N THR A 222 15.20 -4.85 -6.14
CA THR A 222 14.07 -5.26 -7.00
C THR A 222 13.78 -4.21 -8.05
N PHE A 223 13.81 -2.92 -7.69
CA PHE A 223 13.62 -1.81 -8.63
C PHE A 223 14.69 -1.82 -9.72
N ASN A 224 15.97 -1.99 -9.36
CA ASN A 224 17.05 -2.09 -10.35
C ASN A 224 16.88 -3.29 -11.29
N LYS A 225 16.45 -4.44 -10.78
CA LYS A 225 16.17 -5.64 -11.59
C LYS A 225 15.02 -5.41 -12.56
N LEU A 226 13.93 -4.79 -12.09
CA LEU A 226 12.79 -4.43 -12.94
C LEU A 226 13.18 -3.44 -14.02
N ASP A 227 13.93 -2.38 -13.69
CA ASP A 227 14.38 -1.39 -14.67
C ASP A 227 15.24 -2.03 -15.77
N LYS A 228 16.11 -2.99 -15.42
CA LYS A 228 16.87 -3.78 -16.40
C LYS A 228 15.94 -4.61 -17.30
N THR A 229 14.95 -5.27 -16.71
CA THR A 229 13.99 -6.09 -17.47
C THR A 229 13.15 -5.22 -18.40
N VAL A 230 12.63 -4.09 -17.93
CA VAL A 230 11.86 -3.12 -18.74
C VAL A 230 12.70 -2.59 -19.89
N TRP A 231 13.97 -2.26 -19.62
CA TRP A 231 14.90 -1.82 -20.66
C TRP A 231 15.09 -2.90 -21.74
N GLN A 232 15.24 -4.17 -21.38
CA GLN A 232 15.39 -5.28 -22.32
C GLN A 232 14.14 -5.44 -23.21
N ILE A 233 12.93 -5.36 -22.62
CA ILE A 233 11.67 -5.48 -23.36
C ILE A 233 11.49 -4.29 -24.33
N LEU A 234 11.78 -3.07 -23.87
CA LEU A 234 11.70 -1.87 -24.69
C LEU A 234 12.75 -1.85 -25.81
N ARG A 235 13.94 -2.41 -25.56
CA ARG A 235 14.94 -2.60 -26.61
C ARG A 235 14.42 -3.55 -27.68
N ALA A 236 13.80 -4.68 -27.32
CA ALA A 236 13.19 -5.60 -28.27
C ALA A 236 12.05 -4.92 -29.06
N TRP A 237 11.18 -4.16 -28.41
CA TRP A 237 10.13 -3.35 -29.05
C TRP A 237 10.71 -2.35 -30.06
N THR A 238 11.80 -1.67 -29.71
CA THR A 238 12.48 -0.74 -30.61
C THR A 238 13.08 -1.44 -31.84
N VAL A 239 13.73 -2.60 -31.60
CA VAL A 239 14.30 -3.42 -32.67
C VAL A 239 13.23 -3.90 -33.64
N SER A 240 12.06 -4.33 -33.16
CA SER A 240 10.97 -4.79 -34.04
C SER A 240 10.39 -3.68 -34.93
N ARG A 241 10.54 -2.40 -34.56
CA ARG A 241 10.09 -1.24 -35.32
C ARG A 241 11.13 -0.73 -36.35
N CYS A 242 12.36 -1.17 -36.24
CA CYS A 242 13.47 -0.74 -37.07
C CYS A 242 13.91 -1.89 -37.98
N ASN A 243 13.64 -1.83 -39.27
CA ASN A 243 14.22 -2.79 -40.21
C ASN A 243 15.75 -2.79 -40.08
N LYS A 244 16.34 -3.88 -39.55
CA LYS A 244 17.76 -4.01 -39.19
C LYS A 244 18.21 -2.93 -38.21
N ALA A 245 17.94 -3.14 -36.89
CA ALA A 245 18.35 -2.21 -35.87
C ALA A 245 19.87 -2.19 -35.71
N ASN A 246 20.46 -1.05 -36.06
CA ASN A 246 21.81 -0.70 -35.63
C ASN A 246 21.75 0.26 -34.44
N TYR A 247 22.90 0.54 -33.82
CA TYR A 247 23.03 1.43 -32.68
C TYR A 247 22.47 2.84 -32.92
N GLU A 248 22.57 3.37 -34.12
CA GLU A 248 22.05 4.70 -34.50
C GLU A 248 20.53 4.76 -34.47
N LYS A 249 19.84 3.71 -34.94
CA LYS A 249 18.37 3.64 -34.92
C LYS A 249 17.83 3.53 -33.48
N LEU A 250 18.56 2.85 -32.59
CA LEU A 250 18.20 2.82 -31.15
C LEU A 250 18.27 4.20 -30.50
N ARG A 251 19.19 5.08 -30.94
CA ARG A 251 19.31 6.45 -30.43
C ARG A 251 18.08 7.32 -30.72
N ASN A 252 17.26 6.95 -31.69
CA ASN A 252 15.98 7.65 -31.94
C ASN A 252 14.98 7.46 -30.79
N TYR A 253 15.08 6.38 -30.04
CA TYR A 253 14.18 6.02 -28.95
C TYR A 253 14.86 6.13 -27.58
N PHE A 254 16.18 5.91 -27.52
CA PHE A 254 16.96 6.02 -26.28
C PHE A 254 17.96 7.17 -26.41
N ARG A 255 17.87 8.11 -25.49
CA ARG A 255 18.67 9.34 -25.47
C ARG A 255 19.40 9.48 -24.16
N SER A 256 20.49 10.22 -24.14
CA SER A 256 21.07 10.73 -22.89
C SER A 256 20.31 11.99 -22.47
N GLY A 257 20.14 12.15 -21.16
CA GLY A 257 19.44 13.31 -20.62
C GLY A 257 19.67 13.47 -19.13
N ILE A 258 19.34 14.64 -18.62
CA ILE A 258 19.36 14.94 -17.19
C ILE A 258 17.93 14.86 -16.68
N VAL A 259 17.71 14.06 -15.64
CA VAL A 259 16.40 13.87 -15.01
C VAL A 259 16.44 14.46 -13.60
N LYS A 260 15.48 15.31 -13.29
CA LYS A 260 15.29 15.85 -11.95
C LYS A 260 14.46 14.90 -11.11
N LEU A 261 15.05 14.33 -10.06
CA LEU A 261 14.38 13.42 -9.14
C LEU A 261 13.46 14.18 -8.17
N SER A 262 12.53 13.45 -7.53
CA SER A 262 11.58 14.00 -6.55
C SER A 262 12.25 14.69 -5.33
N ASN A 263 13.49 14.32 -5.01
CA ASN A 263 14.29 14.94 -3.96
C ASN A 263 15.05 16.19 -4.41
N GLY A 264 14.82 16.66 -5.65
CA GLY A 264 15.47 17.82 -6.25
C GLY A 264 16.87 17.56 -6.80
N LYS A 265 17.41 16.35 -6.66
CA LYS A 265 18.72 15.99 -7.24
C LYS A 265 18.58 15.74 -8.74
N GLU A 266 19.57 16.16 -9.48
CA GLU A 266 19.70 15.87 -10.90
C GLU A 266 20.52 14.58 -11.09
N ARG A 267 20.10 13.77 -12.05
CA ARG A 267 20.76 12.54 -12.42
C ARG A 267 20.96 12.47 -13.91
N HIS A 268 22.19 12.24 -14.33
CA HIS A 268 22.51 11.99 -15.72
C HIS A 268 22.25 10.52 -16.06
N GLU A 269 21.41 10.30 -17.09
CA GLU A 269 21.05 8.97 -17.59
C GLU A 269 21.51 8.86 -19.05
N THR A 270 22.26 7.81 -19.38
CA THR A 270 22.82 7.59 -20.72
C THR A 270 21.85 6.89 -21.67
N TRP A 271 20.95 6.06 -21.14
CA TRP A 271 19.97 5.26 -21.90
C TRP A 271 18.56 5.47 -21.36
N LEU A 272 18.01 6.64 -21.62
CA LEU A 272 16.66 7.01 -21.23
C LEU A 272 15.72 6.79 -22.42
N PHE A 273 14.68 5.96 -22.23
CA PHE A 273 13.62 5.82 -23.24
C PHE A 273 12.82 7.11 -23.27
N GLN A 274 13.09 7.94 -24.30
CA GLN A 274 12.67 9.34 -24.36
C GLN A 274 12.33 9.76 -25.78
N THR A 275 11.24 10.53 -25.91
CA THR A 275 10.86 11.21 -27.17
C THR A 275 11.78 12.38 -27.47
N LYS A 276 11.66 12.93 -28.70
CA LYS A 276 12.40 14.15 -29.11
C LYS A 276 12.05 15.36 -28.24
N ASP A 277 10.80 15.43 -27.79
CA ASP A 277 10.24 16.54 -27.00
C ASP A 277 10.57 16.43 -25.51
N GLY A 278 11.40 15.45 -25.10
CA GLY A 278 11.84 15.30 -23.72
C GLY A 278 10.94 14.45 -22.84
N LEU A 279 9.78 13.96 -23.32
CA LEU A 279 8.95 13.03 -22.55
C LEU A 279 9.69 11.71 -22.38
N HIS A 280 9.88 11.26 -21.13
CA HIS A 280 10.68 10.09 -20.81
C HIS A 280 9.96 9.10 -19.91
N LEU A 281 10.42 7.84 -19.99
CA LEU A 281 9.97 6.77 -19.13
C LEU A 281 10.57 6.93 -17.74
N TYR A 282 9.70 6.83 -16.72
CA TYR A 282 10.10 6.78 -15.31
C TYR A 282 10.78 5.45 -15.01
N LYS A 283 11.80 5.45 -14.15
CA LYS A 283 12.45 4.24 -13.66
C LYS A 283 12.01 3.95 -12.22
N HIS A 284 11.78 2.67 -11.90
CA HIS A 284 11.42 2.25 -10.54
C HIS A 284 12.43 2.75 -9.49
N ASN A 285 13.73 2.70 -9.82
CA ASN A 285 14.81 3.08 -8.91
C ASN A 285 14.93 4.60 -8.66
N TRP A 286 14.12 5.42 -9.31
CA TRP A 286 14.01 6.85 -9.00
C TRP A 286 13.06 7.12 -7.83
N THR A 287 12.25 6.13 -7.47
CA THR A 287 11.36 6.24 -6.32
C THR A 287 12.16 6.07 -5.03
N PRO A 288 12.18 7.08 -4.14
CA PRO A 288 12.90 7.00 -2.88
C PRO A 288 12.28 5.97 -1.95
N ILE A 289 13.11 5.26 -1.19
CA ILE A 289 12.62 4.34 -0.16
C ILE A 289 12.34 5.13 1.12
N VAL A 290 11.05 5.22 1.48
CA VAL A 290 10.57 5.93 2.67
C VAL A 290 9.82 4.96 3.57
N ARG A 291 10.39 4.65 4.74
CA ARG A 291 9.81 3.71 5.69
C ARG A 291 8.56 4.30 6.34
N HIS A 292 7.52 3.48 6.48
CA HIS A 292 6.37 3.84 7.28
C HIS A 292 6.74 4.04 8.74
N THR A 293 6.20 5.10 9.34
CA THR A 293 6.27 5.31 10.78
C THR A 293 5.10 4.58 11.44
N LEU A 294 5.39 3.73 12.43
CA LEU A 294 4.35 2.98 13.14
C LEU A 294 3.37 3.93 13.84
N ILE A 295 2.09 3.57 13.82
CA ILE A 295 1.06 4.22 14.64
C ILE A 295 1.28 3.82 16.09
N ARG A 296 1.07 4.76 17.02
CA ARG A 296 1.08 4.44 18.45
C ARG A 296 0.03 3.36 18.75
N PRO A 297 0.34 2.34 19.58
CA PRO A 297 -0.53 1.16 19.72
C PRO A 297 -1.98 1.42 20.13
N LYS A 298 -2.24 2.51 20.85
CA LYS A 298 -3.58 2.90 21.32
C LYS A 298 -4.18 4.07 20.54
N ALA A 299 -3.47 4.60 19.50
CA ALA A 299 -3.97 5.73 18.73
C ALA A 299 -4.99 5.25 17.71
N THR A 300 -6.11 5.96 17.61
CA THR A 300 -7.13 5.77 16.57
C THR A 300 -7.44 7.12 15.93
N PRO A 301 -7.88 7.17 14.67
CA PRO A 301 -8.27 8.43 14.03
C PRO A 301 -9.38 9.19 14.76
N TYR A 302 -10.06 8.53 15.68
CA TYR A 302 -11.20 9.05 16.46
C TYR A 302 -10.86 9.32 17.93
N ASP A 303 -9.57 9.29 18.32
CA ASP A 303 -9.11 9.51 19.69
C ASP A 303 -9.04 10.99 20.12
N GLY A 304 -9.41 11.90 19.21
CA GLY A 304 -9.38 13.34 19.45
C GLY A 304 -7.98 13.96 19.46
N ASN A 305 -6.92 13.18 19.29
CA ASN A 305 -5.54 13.70 19.27
C ASN A 305 -5.16 14.26 17.90
N TRP A 306 -5.81 15.35 17.53
CA TRP A 306 -5.68 15.98 16.23
C TRP A 306 -4.23 16.41 15.91
N THR A 307 -3.48 16.86 16.91
CA THR A 307 -2.08 17.24 16.75
C THR A 307 -1.23 16.05 16.28
N TYR A 308 -1.41 14.89 16.89
CA TYR A 308 -0.71 13.66 16.48
C TYR A 308 -1.08 13.27 15.06
N TRP A 309 -2.36 13.28 14.71
CA TRP A 309 -2.82 12.85 13.39
C TRP A 309 -2.44 13.83 12.28
N ALA A 310 -2.52 15.14 12.53
CA ALA A 310 -2.07 16.15 11.57
C ALA A 310 -0.56 16.04 11.27
N THR A 311 0.26 15.87 12.33
CA THR A 311 1.70 15.67 12.18
C THR A 311 2.00 14.39 11.39
N ARG A 312 1.26 13.32 11.68
CA ARG A 312 1.42 12.04 11.02
C ARG A 312 1.01 12.07 9.55
N LYS A 313 -0.05 12.79 9.20
CA LYS A 313 -0.47 13.01 7.81
C LYS A 313 0.67 13.63 7.00
N GLY A 314 1.41 14.58 7.57
CA GLY A 314 2.60 15.16 6.95
C GLY A 314 3.79 14.20 6.78
N GLN A 315 3.76 13.03 7.41
CA GLN A 315 4.78 11.98 7.29
C GLN A 315 4.34 10.81 6.39
N ALA A 316 3.10 10.80 5.91
CA ALA A 316 2.59 9.76 5.04
C ALA A 316 3.30 9.81 3.67
N ILE A 317 3.51 8.63 3.08
CA ILE A 317 4.27 8.48 1.82
C ILE A 317 3.56 9.15 0.64
N ASP A 318 2.25 9.11 0.65
CA ASP A 318 1.36 9.67 -0.37
C ASP A 318 1.11 11.18 -0.21
N THR A 319 1.57 11.78 0.89
CA THR A 319 1.39 13.20 1.11
C THR A 319 2.35 14.01 0.23
N PRO A 320 1.87 14.93 -0.61
CA PRO A 320 2.71 15.78 -1.43
C PRO A 320 3.77 16.52 -0.62
N THR A 321 4.99 16.62 -1.14
CA THR A 321 6.15 17.18 -0.40
C THR A 321 5.89 18.60 0.13
N ARG A 322 5.14 19.43 -0.61
CA ARG A 322 4.76 20.79 -0.17
C ARG A 322 3.85 20.73 1.06
N VAL A 323 2.79 19.91 0.99
CA VAL A 323 1.85 19.69 2.09
C VAL A 323 2.58 19.14 3.31
N ALA A 324 3.43 18.12 3.12
CA ALA A 324 4.21 17.51 4.19
C ALA A 324 5.11 18.51 4.93
N LYS A 325 5.78 19.41 4.20
CA LYS A 325 6.64 20.45 4.78
C LYS A 325 5.83 21.49 5.57
N LEU A 326 4.68 21.89 5.06
CA LEU A 326 3.82 22.88 5.69
C LEU A 326 3.12 22.30 6.93
N LEU A 327 2.65 21.07 6.89
CA LEU A 327 2.05 20.37 8.04
C LEU A 327 3.03 20.24 9.22
N LYS A 328 4.31 20.03 8.96
CA LYS A 328 5.34 19.99 10.01
C LYS A 328 5.45 21.29 10.80
N LYS A 329 5.12 22.43 10.21
CA LYS A 329 5.23 23.73 10.87
C LYS A 329 4.09 24.00 11.84
N LYS A 330 2.83 23.73 11.47
CA LYS A 330 1.67 24.12 12.29
C LYS A 330 0.60 23.04 12.43
N GLY A 331 0.38 22.16 11.45
CA GLY A 331 -0.66 21.12 11.47
C GLY A 331 -2.10 21.65 11.55
N ARG A 332 -2.27 22.97 11.32
CA ARG A 332 -3.55 23.69 11.42
C ARG A 332 -3.81 24.49 10.15
N CYS A 333 -5.08 24.63 9.82
CA CYS A 333 -5.53 25.60 8.83
C CYS A 333 -5.19 27.00 9.32
N THR A 334 -4.57 27.81 8.48
CA THR A 334 -4.17 29.18 8.85
C THR A 334 -5.37 30.14 8.85
N TRP A 335 -6.48 29.78 8.19
CA TRP A 335 -7.71 30.56 8.13
C TRP A 335 -8.55 30.39 9.39
N CYS A 336 -9.02 29.17 9.65
CA CYS A 336 -9.91 28.89 10.77
C CYS A 336 -9.22 28.44 12.07
N GLY A 337 -7.90 28.21 12.04
CA GLY A 337 -7.12 27.77 13.20
C GLY A 337 -7.32 26.30 13.63
N GLN A 338 -8.25 25.56 13.01
CA GLN A 338 -8.54 24.18 13.34
C GLN A 338 -7.46 23.21 12.84
N TYR A 339 -7.27 22.10 13.56
CA TYR A 339 -6.36 21.03 13.11
C TYR A 339 -6.94 20.27 11.93
N PHE A 340 -6.06 19.85 11.02
CA PHE A 340 -6.46 18.95 9.94
C PHE A 340 -6.74 17.55 10.43
N THR A 341 -7.90 17.03 10.09
CA THR A 341 -8.32 15.65 10.36
C THR A 341 -7.91 14.73 9.19
N PRO A 342 -7.90 13.39 9.36
CA PRO A 342 -7.62 12.47 8.26
C PRO A 342 -8.55 12.59 7.06
N SER A 343 -9.79 13.02 7.28
CA SER A 343 -10.83 13.18 6.25
C SER A 343 -10.79 14.52 5.52
N ASP A 344 -10.02 15.51 6.02
CA ASP A 344 -9.99 16.83 5.43
C ASP A 344 -9.28 16.87 4.09
N LEU A 345 -9.87 17.57 3.15
CA LEU A 345 -9.20 17.98 1.91
C LEU A 345 -8.34 19.20 2.22
N ILE A 346 -7.01 19.04 2.10
CA ILE A 346 -6.04 20.08 2.39
C ILE A 346 -5.55 20.68 1.08
N GLU A 347 -5.64 22.01 0.97
CA GLU A 347 -5.14 22.77 -0.16
C GLU A 347 -3.96 23.65 0.22
N VAL A 348 -3.04 23.81 -0.74
CA VAL A 348 -1.89 24.71 -0.61
C VAL A 348 -2.25 26.01 -1.28
N ASP A 349 -2.26 27.05 -0.52
CA ASP A 349 -2.60 28.39 -0.97
C ASP A 349 -1.46 29.40 -0.73
N HIS A 350 -1.52 30.55 -1.40
CA HIS A 350 -0.59 31.67 -1.21
C HIS A 350 -1.15 32.62 -0.16
N VAL A 351 -0.33 33.00 0.82
CA VAL A 351 -0.68 34.04 1.81
C VAL A 351 -0.97 35.35 1.09
N VAL A 352 -0.08 35.75 0.19
CA VAL A 352 -0.29 36.87 -0.76
C VAL A 352 -0.58 36.24 -2.13
N PRO A 353 -1.76 36.50 -2.72
CA PRO A 353 -2.14 35.95 -4.03
C PRO A 353 -1.12 36.29 -5.13
N ARG A 354 -1.00 35.41 -6.12
CA ARG A 354 -0.12 35.66 -7.29
C ARG A 354 -0.54 36.87 -8.09
N SER A 355 -1.83 37.14 -8.18
CA SER A 355 -2.42 38.34 -8.80
C SER A 355 -1.91 39.64 -8.17
N GLN A 356 -1.57 39.58 -6.87
CA GLN A 356 -1.04 40.70 -6.08
C GLN A 356 0.49 40.64 -5.93
N GLY A 357 1.19 39.88 -6.80
CA GLY A 357 2.66 39.80 -6.81
C GLY A 357 3.26 38.77 -5.84
N GLY A 358 2.45 37.92 -5.23
CA GLY A 358 2.90 36.84 -4.33
C GLY A 358 3.79 35.82 -5.04
N LYS A 359 4.94 35.50 -4.45
CA LYS A 359 5.92 34.55 -5.00
C LYS A 359 5.58 33.12 -4.56
N ASP A 360 5.90 32.11 -5.41
CA ASP A 360 5.74 30.67 -5.13
C ASP A 360 6.89 30.15 -4.21
N GLU A 361 7.02 30.75 -3.05
CA GLU A 361 8.03 30.41 -2.03
C GLU A 361 7.37 29.86 -0.77
N TYR A 362 8.02 28.94 -0.05
CA TYR A 362 7.47 28.34 1.18
C TYR A 362 7.09 29.37 2.28
N LYS A 363 7.65 30.56 2.22
CA LYS A 363 7.31 31.66 3.15
C LYS A 363 5.94 32.24 2.86
N ASN A 364 5.53 32.19 1.59
CA ASN A 364 4.26 32.70 1.09
C ASN A 364 3.23 31.56 0.88
N LEU A 365 3.52 30.34 1.31
CA LEU A 365 2.59 29.20 1.21
C LEU A 365 1.98 28.87 2.57
N GLN A 366 0.71 28.57 2.55
CA GLN A 366 -0.09 28.16 3.70
C GLN A 366 -0.93 26.93 3.38
N LEU A 367 -1.48 26.28 4.41
CA LEU A 367 -2.42 25.17 4.27
C LEU A 367 -3.79 25.60 4.76
N LEU A 368 -4.78 25.35 3.94
CA LEU A 368 -6.18 25.62 4.23
C LEU A 368 -7.02 24.34 4.07
N HIS A 369 -8.12 24.23 4.81
CA HIS A 369 -9.19 23.32 4.42
C HIS A 369 -9.78 23.83 3.10
N ARG A 370 -10.29 22.93 2.28
CA ARG A 370 -10.85 23.30 0.98
C ARG A 370 -11.91 24.40 1.10
N HIS A 371 -12.88 24.27 2.01
CA HIS A 371 -13.89 25.31 2.24
C HIS A 371 -13.29 26.65 2.67
N CYS A 372 -12.27 26.64 3.53
CA CYS A 372 -11.57 27.86 3.93
C CYS A 372 -10.75 28.49 2.78
N HIS A 373 -10.29 27.67 1.84
CA HIS A 373 -9.63 28.16 0.63
C HIS A 373 -10.63 28.85 -0.31
N ASP A 374 -11.81 28.25 -0.47
CA ASP A 374 -12.89 28.83 -1.27
C ASP A 374 -13.34 30.17 -0.68
N ASP A 375 -13.53 30.26 0.65
CA ASP A 375 -13.88 31.51 1.36
C ASP A 375 -12.81 32.60 1.18
N LYS A 376 -11.52 32.21 1.33
CA LYS A 376 -10.41 33.16 1.14
C LYS A 376 -10.34 33.64 -0.31
N THR A 377 -10.51 32.76 -1.28
CA THR A 377 -10.45 33.11 -2.70
C THR A 377 -11.54 34.12 -3.05
N ALA A 378 -12.76 33.92 -2.55
CA ALA A 378 -13.84 34.87 -2.74
C ALA A 378 -13.50 36.26 -2.22
N LEU A 379 -12.89 36.36 -1.03
CA LEU A 379 -12.44 37.63 -0.46
C LEU A 379 -11.25 38.26 -1.21
N ASP A 380 -10.32 37.43 -1.71
CA ASP A 380 -9.18 37.91 -2.51
C ASP A 380 -9.62 38.47 -3.88
N GLU A 381 -10.78 38.03 -4.42
CA GLU A 381 -11.37 38.51 -5.67
C GLU A 381 -12.15 39.81 -5.49
N GLU A 382 -12.64 40.08 -4.28
CA GLU A 382 -13.38 41.33 -3.95
C GLU A 382 -12.43 42.50 -3.64
N MET A 383 -11.13 42.27 -3.41
CA MET A 383 -10.11 43.29 -3.14
C MET A 383 -9.35 43.67 -4.41
#